data_2326ab9ace3b3c97e16c78287f7b47fe
#
_entry.id   2326ab9ace3b3c97e16c78287f7b47fe
#
_cell.length_a   1.000
_cell.length_b   1.000
_cell.length_c   1.000
_cell.angle_alpha   90.00
_cell.angle_beta   90.00
_cell.angle_gamma   90.00
#
_symmetry.space_group_name_H-M   'P 1'
#
loop_
_entity.id
_entity.type
_entity.pdbx_description
1 polymer ?
#
loop_
_entity_poly.entity_id
_entity_poly.type
_entity_poly.pdbx_seq_one_letter_code
_entity_poly.pdbx_strand_id
1 'polypeptide(L)'
;LVANAAFFGVTHRLDRWAYRHRIADLGAKKGGFAMAVVAWDFLYYWDHRWMHEVRLLWANHVSHHSSERYNLSTALRQPWSGILTHWVFLPMPLLGFTPGATAKAGLYNLLYQYWVHTEAIDRLPAPVEAVMNTASHHRVHHGANPQYLDKNYAGILIIWDRMFGTFEPEVRRVKYGLTKNINTFNPVRIA
;
A
#
# COMPACT_ATOMS: atom_id res chain seq x y z
N LEU A 1 2.61 6.22 -14.05
CA LEU A 1 3.84 5.60 -14.61
C LEU A 1 4.83 6.64 -15.12
N VAL A 2 4.43 7.59 -15.99
CA VAL A 2 5.33 8.61 -16.58
C VAL A 2 5.94 9.49 -15.48
N ALA A 3 5.15 10.01 -14.56
CA ALA A 3 5.63 10.82 -13.44
C ALA A 3 6.61 10.03 -12.55
N ASN A 4 6.32 8.77 -12.26
CA ASN A 4 7.23 7.92 -11.48
C ASN A 4 8.56 7.66 -12.20
N ALA A 5 8.56 7.50 -13.52
CA ALA A 5 9.78 7.36 -14.31
C ALA A 5 10.64 8.65 -14.28
N ALA A 6 10.01 9.82 -14.38
CA ALA A 6 10.72 11.10 -14.31
C ALA A 6 11.43 11.31 -12.96
N PHE A 7 10.84 10.83 -11.85
CA PHE A 7 11.41 10.96 -10.50
C PHE A 7 12.30 9.78 -10.08
N PHE A 8 12.35 8.71 -10.88
CA PHE A 8 13.14 7.50 -10.55
C PHE A 8 14.61 7.82 -10.26
N GLY A 9 15.22 8.71 -11.06
CA GLY A 9 16.60 9.12 -10.84
C GLY A 9 16.83 9.84 -9.51
N VAL A 10 15.86 10.62 -9.05
CA VAL A 10 15.93 11.34 -7.77
C VAL A 10 15.79 10.38 -6.61
N THR A 11 14.74 9.54 -6.61
CA THR A 11 14.49 8.55 -5.55
C THR A 11 15.65 7.56 -5.42
N HIS A 12 16.19 7.09 -6.54
CA HIS A 12 17.34 6.19 -6.53
C HIS A 12 18.63 6.85 -5.98
N ARG A 13 18.84 8.16 -6.22
CA ARG A 13 19.95 8.90 -5.62
C ARG A 13 19.79 9.05 -4.12
N LEU A 14 18.59 9.34 -3.65
CA LEU A 14 18.25 9.43 -2.23
C LEU A 14 18.49 8.09 -1.53
N ASP A 15 18.01 6.98 -2.10
CA ASP A 15 18.21 5.64 -1.54
C ASP A 15 19.71 5.28 -1.45
N ARG A 16 20.49 5.59 -2.50
CA ARG A 16 21.93 5.35 -2.48
C ARG A 16 22.65 6.24 -1.47
N TRP A 17 22.23 7.48 -1.34
CA TRP A 17 22.76 8.38 -0.32
C TRP A 17 22.45 7.84 1.08
N ALA A 18 21.20 7.49 1.38
CA ALA A 18 20.79 6.90 2.66
C ALA A 18 21.55 5.60 2.96
N TYR A 19 21.72 4.71 1.98
CA TYR A 19 22.48 3.48 2.14
C TYR A 19 23.97 3.72 2.44
N ARG A 20 24.59 4.77 1.89
CA ARG A 20 25.97 5.14 2.23
C ARG A 20 26.11 5.62 3.68
N HIS A 21 25.05 6.20 4.23
CA HIS A 21 24.99 6.70 5.62
C HIS A 21 24.25 5.74 6.56
N ARG A 22 24.18 4.46 6.20
CA ARG A 22 23.48 3.47 6.99
C ARG A 22 24.06 3.31 8.39
N ILE A 23 23.20 3.16 9.37
CA ILE A 23 23.52 2.99 10.79
C ILE A 23 23.51 1.51 11.22
N ALA A 24 23.08 0.63 10.34
CA ALA A 24 23.01 -0.82 10.55
C ALA A 24 23.27 -1.54 9.22
N ASP A 25 23.40 -2.86 9.26
CA ASP A 25 23.61 -3.69 8.06
C ASP A 25 22.71 -4.94 8.12
N LEU A 26 21.41 -4.68 8.26
CA LEU A 26 20.40 -5.74 8.41
C LEU A 26 20.24 -6.57 7.13
N GLY A 27 20.44 -5.96 5.97
CA GLY A 27 20.34 -6.62 4.68
C GLY A 27 21.39 -7.71 4.44
N ALA A 28 22.56 -7.61 5.09
CA ALA A 28 23.65 -8.59 4.99
C ALA A 28 23.44 -9.81 5.90
N LYS A 29 22.50 -9.77 6.84
CA LYS A 29 22.24 -10.86 7.78
C LYS A 29 21.50 -12.02 7.11
N LYS A 30 21.64 -13.23 7.66
CA LYS A 30 20.80 -14.36 7.27
C LYS A 30 19.33 -13.99 7.42
N GLY A 31 18.54 -14.22 6.37
CA GLY A 31 17.14 -13.77 6.32
C GLY A 31 16.93 -12.29 6.03
N GLY A 32 17.99 -11.53 5.69
CA GLY A 32 17.94 -10.09 5.44
C GLY A 32 16.85 -9.67 4.44
N PHE A 33 16.60 -10.46 3.40
CA PHE A 33 15.53 -10.16 2.46
C PHE A 33 14.13 -10.35 3.05
N ALA A 34 13.90 -11.40 3.86
CA ALA A 34 12.63 -11.57 4.55
C ALA A 34 12.37 -10.41 5.55
N MET A 35 13.42 -9.99 6.26
CA MET A 35 13.33 -8.78 7.10
C MET A 35 13.02 -7.54 6.27
N ALA A 36 13.59 -7.40 5.07
CA ALA A 36 13.29 -6.28 4.17
C ALA A 36 11.81 -6.27 3.77
N VAL A 37 11.22 -7.42 3.44
CA VAL A 37 9.80 -7.53 3.10
C VAL A 37 8.91 -7.11 4.28
N VAL A 38 9.19 -7.59 5.48
CA VAL A 38 8.42 -7.25 6.69
C VAL A 38 8.58 -5.77 7.04
N ALA A 39 9.80 -5.23 6.99
CA ALA A 39 10.05 -3.81 7.27
C ALA A 39 9.38 -2.90 6.22
N TRP A 40 9.43 -3.29 4.96
CA TRP A 40 8.77 -2.54 3.89
C TRP A 40 7.25 -2.55 4.07
N ASP A 41 6.65 -3.69 4.42
CA ASP A 41 5.22 -3.85 4.65
C ASP A 41 4.74 -3.02 5.87
N PHE A 42 5.56 -2.96 6.92
CA PHE A 42 5.32 -2.07 8.07
C PHE A 42 5.32 -0.59 7.66
N LEU A 43 6.30 -0.16 6.89
CA LEU A 43 6.37 1.21 6.40
C LEU A 43 5.23 1.52 5.42
N TYR A 44 4.85 0.55 4.60
CA TYR A 44 3.71 0.67 3.70
C TYR A 44 2.39 0.87 4.45
N TYR A 45 2.17 0.20 5.59
CA TYR A 45 1.00 0.45 6.42
C TYR A 45 0.90 1.94 6.80
N TRP A 46 2.00 2.57 7.22
CA TRP A 46 2.01 3.99 7.57
C TRP A 46 1.86 4.90 6.36
N ASP A 47 2.55 4.59 5.28
CA ASP A 47 2.42 5.29 4.00
C ASP A 47 0.95 5.30 3.53
N HIS A 48 0.33 4.14 3.49
CA HIS A 48 -1.04 3.96 3.04
C HIS A 48 -2.05 4.64 3.98
N ARG A 49 -1.84 4.52 5.29
CA ARG A 49 -2.65 5.22 6.29
C ARG A 49 -2.57 6.74 6.10
N TRP A 50 -1.39 7.31 5.94
CA TRP A 50 -1.23 8.73 5.68
C TRP A 50 -1.81 9.16 4.34
N MET A 51 -1.76 8.31 3.32
CA MET A 51 -2.45 8.59 2.05
C MET A 51 -3.97 8.73 2.23
N HIS A 52 -4.57 8.15 3.25
CA HIS A 52 -5.98 8.35 3.60
C HIS A 52 -6.22 9.52 4.53
N GLU A 53 -5.40 9.70 5.57
CA GLU A 53 -5.63 10.67 6.63
C GLU A 53 -5.14 12.09 6.27
N VAL A 54 -4.17 12.22 5.36
CA VAL A 54 -3.59 13.51 4.94
C VAL A 54 -4.16 13.93 3.59
N ARG A 55 -4.91 15.05 3.57
CA ARG A 55 -5.63 15.52 2.38
C ARG A 55 -4.80 15.61 1.10
N LEU A 56 -3.54 16.09 1.19
CA LEU A 56 -2.64 16.18 0.04
C LEU A 56 -2.28 14.81 -0.50
N LEU A 57 -2.03 13.84 0.39
CA LEU A 57 -1.69 12.48 0.00
C LEU A 57 -2.91 11.71 -0.50
N TRP A 58 -4.09 11.99 0.08
CA TRP A 58 -5.37 11.47 -0.43
C TRP A 58 -5.62 11.92 -1.87
N ALA A 59 -5.34 13.17 -2.23
CA ALA A 59 -5.47 13.63 -3.61
C ALA A 59 -4.64 12.81 -4.60
N ASN A 60 -3.51 12.25 -4.17
CA ASN A 60 -2.69 11.33 -4.97
C ASN A 60 -3.24 9.89 -5.00
N HIS A 61 -4.01 9.48 -3.98
CA HIS A 61 -4.52 8.10 -3.82
C HIS A 61 -5.99 7.92 -4.20
N VAL A 62 -6.78 8.98 -4.21
CA VAL A 62 -8.23 8.95 -4.50
C VAL A 62 -8.59 8.28 -5.82
N SER A 63 -7.74 8.37 -6.84
CA SER A 63 -7.92 7.71 -8.12
C SER A 63 -8.02 6.18 -7.99
N HIS A 64 -7.28 5.59 -7.04
CA HIS A 64 -7.32 4.17 -6.73
C HIS A 64 -8.68 3.76 -6.14
N HIS A 65 -9.25 4.56 -5.25
CA HIS A 65 -10.55 4.32 -4.62
C HIS A 65 -11.76 4.72 -5.45
N SER A 66 -11.57 5.46 -6.55
CA SER A 66 -12.68 6.02 -7.33
C SER A 66 -13.49 5.00 -8.15
N SER A 67 -13.06 3.73 -8.19
CA SER A 67 -13.74 2.70 -8.97
C SER A 67 -15.01 2.21 -8.25
N GLU A 68 -16.16 2.34 -8.90
CA GLU A 68 -17.43 1.77 -8.45
C GLU A 68 -17.54 0.26 -8.75
N ARG A 69 -16.58 -0.29 -9.52
CA ARG A 69 -16.46 -1.72 -9.81
C ARG A 69 -15.12 -2.21 -9.28
N TYR A 70 -15.18 -3.20 -8.41
CA TYR A 70 -13.99 -3.76 -7.75
C TYR A 70 -13.54 -5.06 -8.41
N ASN A 71 -12.34 -5.06 -8.94
CA ASN A 71 -11.72 -6.22 -9.58
C ASN A 71 -10.21 -6.00 -9.73
N LEU A 72 -9.49 -6.96 -10.32
CA LEU A 72 -8.04 -6.89 -10.50
C LEU A 72 -7.55 -5.64 -11.26
N SER A 73 -8.38 -5.01 -12.10
CA SER A 73 -8.01 -3.76 -12.77
C SER A 73 -7.97 -2.56 -11.82
N THR A 74 -8.64 -2.65 -10.66
CA THR A 74 -8.57 -1.63 -9.60
C THR A 74 -7.15 -1.53 -9.06
N ALA A 75 -6.46 -2.65 -8.90
CA ALA A 75 -5.06 -2.70 -8.49
C ALA A 75 -4.10 -1.94 -9.44
N LEU A 76 -4.47 -1.78 -10.71
CA LEU A 76 -3.65 -1.09 -11.70
C LEU A 76 -3.84 0.45 -11.69
N ARG A 77 -4.82 0.96 -10.94
CA ARG A 77 -5.05 2.39 -10.73
C ARG A 77 -4.10 2.92 -9.67
N GLN A 78 -2.83 3.04 -10.02
CA GLN A 78 -1.79 3.48 -9.09
C GLN A 78 -1.74 5.01 -8.99
N PRO A 79 -1.25 5.56 -7.86
CA PRO A 79 -1.00 6.98 -7.68
C PRO A 79 -0.16 7.58 -8.81
N TRP A 80 -0.41 8.84 -9.13
CA TRP A 80 0.31 9.56 -10.19
C TRP A 80 1.78 9.79 -9.85
N SER A 81 2.10 9.98 -8.56
CA SER A 81 3.45 10.24 -8.10
C SER A 81 3.77 9.54 -6.79
N GLY A 82 4.68 8.58 -6.84
CA GLY A 82 5.26 7.94 -5.64
C GLY A 82 6.32 8.79 -4.94
N ILE A 83 6.74 9.94 -5.53
CA ILE A 83 7.77 10.78 -4.90
C ILE A 83 7.27 11.48 -3.63
N LEU A 84 5.95 11.75 -3.56
CA LEU A 84 5.34 12.43 -2.40
C LEU A 84 5.49 11.64 -1.11
N THR A 85 5.58 10.33 -1.20
CA THR A 85 5.67 9.44 -0.03
C THR A 85 6.97 8.63 0.01
N HIS A 86 7.87 8.77 -0.96
CA HIS A 86 9.13 8.02 -1.02
C HIS A 86 9.98 8.13 0.25
N TRP A 87 9.92 9.28 0.93
CA TRP A 87 10.63 9.53 2.18
C TRP A 87 10.26 8.53 3.30
N VAL A 88 9.05 7.97 3.27
CA VAL A 88 8.58 6.95 4.23
C VAL A 88 9.48 5.70 4.19
N PHE A 89 10.04 5.39 3.02
CA PHE A 89 10.85 4.18 2.81
C PHE A 89 12.36 4.43 2.98
N LEU A 90 12.81 5.67 3.21
CA LEU A 90 14.23 5.97 3.48
C LEU A 90 14.82 5.27 4.72
N PRO A 91 14.05 4.92 5.76
CA PRO A 91 14.56 4.07 6.84
C PRO A 91 15.11 2.72 6.35
N MET A 92 14.61 2.17 5.24
CA MET A 92 15.10 0.90 4.70
C MET A 92 16.61 0.94 4.36
N PRO A 93 17.08 1.83 3.45
CA PRO A 93 18.50 1.91 3.16
C PRO A 93 19.33 2.40 4.37
N LEU A 94 18.79 3.23 5.26
CA LEU A 94 19.47 3.63 6.50
C LEU A 94 19.70 2.44 7.45
N LEU A 95 18.82 1.46 7.47
CA LEU A 95 18.96 0.21 8.23
C LEU A 95 19.83 -0.82 7.52
N GLY A 96 20.40 -0.51 6.35
CA GLY A 96 21.33 -1.36 5.63
C GLY A 96 20.69 -2.35 4.65
N PHE A 97 19.43 -2.15 4.28
CA PHE A 97 18.86 -2.83 3.13
C PHE A 97 19.33 -2.11 1.85
N THR A 98 19.93 -2.84 0.92
CA THR A 98 20.37 -2.23 -0.34
C THR A 98 19.20 -1.60 -1.09
N PRO A 99 19.40 -0.54 -1.91
CA PRO A 99 18.33 0.02 -2.76
C PRO A 99 17.62 -1.04 -3.61
N GLY A 100 18.37 -2.02 -4.13
CA GLY A 100 17.80 -3.16 -4.87
C GLY A 100 16.93 -4.08 -4.01
N ALA A 101 17.33 -4.35 -2.76
CA ALA A 101 16.51 -5.15 -1.84
C ALA A 101 15.24 -4.39 -1.42
N THR A 102 15.35 -3.09 -1.16
CA THR A 102 14.20 -2.20 -0.88
C THR A 102 13.20 -2.21 -2.03
N ALA A 103 13.66 -2.01 -3.26
CA ALA A 103 12.81 -2.03 -4.44
C ALA A 103 12.15 -3.41 -4.68
N LYS A 104 12.89 -4.51 -4.46
CA LYS A 104 12.33 -5.86 -4.56
C LYS A 104 11.27 -6.12 -3.48
N ALA A 105 11.48 -5.68 -2.24
CA ALA A 105 10.49 -5.81 -1.17
C ALA A 105 9.20 -5.07 -1.53
N GLY A 106 9.30 -3.85 -2.09
CA GLY A 106 8.15 -3.12 -2.60
C GLY A 106 7.44 -3.83 -3.74
N LEU A 107 8.18 -4.42 -4.67
CA LEU A 107 7.59 -5.22 -5.75
C LEU A 107 6.83 -6.43 -5.21
N TYR A 108 7.37 -7.15 -4.23
CA TYR A 108 6.67 -8.28 -3.60
C TYR A 108 5.38 -7.83 -2.90
N ASN A 109 5.40 -6.71 -2.21
CA ASN A 109 4.22 -6.13 -1.58
C ASN A 109 3.15 -5.77 -2.63
N LEU A 110 3.54 -5.11 -3.72
CA LEU A 110 2.64 -4.74 -4.81
C LEU A 110 2.05 -5.96 -5.52
N LEU A 111 2.86 -7.00 -5.78
CA LEU A 111 2.39 -8.26 -6.37
C LEU A 111 1.41 -8.99 -5.45
N TYR A 112 1.70 -8.98 -4.13
CA TYR A 112 0.77 -9.53 -3.16
C TYR A 112 -0.58 -8.79 -3.21
N GLN A 113 -0.57 -7.48 -3.20
CA GLN A 113 -1.79 -6.68 -3.22
C GLN A 113 -2.60 -6.83 -4.52
N TYR A 114 -1.99 -7.24 -5.62
CA TYR A 114 -2.70 -7.41 -6.88
C TYR A 114 -3.86 -8.41 -6.76
N TRP A 115 -3.61 -9.59 -6.18
CA TRP A 115 -4.62 -10.66 -6.10
C TRP A 115 -5.74 -10.38 -5.08
N VAL A 116 -5.52 -9.54 -4.07
CA VAL A 116 -6.57 -9.22 -3.07
C VAL A 116 -7.65 -8.30 -3.63
N HIS A 117 -7.43 -7.66 -4.78
CA HIS A 117 -8.42 -6.83 -5.46
C HIS A 117 -9.46 -7.67 -6.22
N THR A 118 -10.25 -8.46 -5.51
CA THR A 118 -11.24 -9.35 -6.13
C THR A 118 -12.45 -9.60 -5.24
N GLU A 119 -13.61 -9.80 -5.87
CA GLU A 119 -14.83 -10.34 -5.25
C GLU A 119 -14.95 -11.86 -5.45
N ALA A 120 -14.06 -12.49 -6.25
CA ALA A 120 -14.11 -13.93 -6.54
C ALA A 120 -13.69 -14.82 -5.36
N ILE A 121 -12.93 -14.24 -4.41
CA ILE A 121 -12.49 -14.92 -3.18
C ILE A 121 -13.29 -14.32 -2.02
N ASP A 122 -14.14 -15.13 -1.36
CA ASP A 122 -14.92 -14.66 -0.22
C ASP A 122 -14.01 -14.46 1.00
N ARG A 123 -13.85 -15.45 1.85
CA ARG A 123 -12.95 -15.43 3.01
C ARG A 123 -12.01 -16.62 2.98
N LEU A 124 -10.79 -16.37 3.43
CA LEU A 124 -9.83 -17.44 3.66
C LEU A 124 -10.02 -18.06 5.05
N PRO A 125 -9.39 -19.23 5.35
CA PRO A 125 -9.44 -19.83 6.68
C PRO A 125 -8.98 -18.88 7.78
N ALA A 126 -9.60 -18.95 8.95
CA ALA A 126 -9.39 -18.02 10.06
C ALA A 126 -7.92 -17.77 10.45
N PRO A 127 -7.01 -18.77 10.45
CA PRO A 127 -5.59 -18.50 10.73
C PRO A 127 -4.93 -17.57 9.70
N VAL A 128 -5.35 -17.63 8.41
CA VAL A 128 -4.84 -16.76 7.35
C VAL A 128 -5.40 -15.35 7.54
N GLU A 129 -6.72 -15.23 7.73
CA GLU A 129 -7.41 -13.96 8.02
C GLU A 129 -6.86 -13.26 9.29
N ALA A 130 -6.33 -14.02 10.25
CA ALA A 130 -5.78 -13.44 11.47
C ALA A 130 -4.45 -12.68 11.22
N VAL A 131 -3.66 -13.12 10.24
CA VAL A 131 -2.28 -12.64 10.01
C VAL A 131 -2.13 -11.90 8.70
N MET A 132 -2.76 -12.40 7.62
CA MET A 132 -2.56 -11.89 6.27
C MET A 132 -3.66 -10.90 5.89
N ASN A 133 -3.32 -9.89 5.12
CA ASN A 133 -4.31 -9.09 4.42
C ASN A 133 -4.91 -9.93 3.28
N THR A 134 -6.22 -10.09 3.27
CA THR A 134 -6.94 -10.96 2.32
C THR A 134 -7.89 -10.14 1.45
N ALA A 135 -8.50 -10.79 0.46
CA ALA A 135 -9.51 -10.14 -0.38
C ALA A 135 -10.67 -9.56 0.46
N SER A 136 -11.10 -10.26 1.51
CA SER A 136 -12.12 -9.78 2.46
C SER A 136 -11.71 -8.48 3.16
N HIS A 137 -10.48 -8.41 3.66
CA HIS A 137 -9.98 -7.21 4.33
C HIS A 137 -9.80 -6.04 3.36
N HIS A 138 -9.33 -6.31 2.15
CA HIS A 138 -9.06 -5.28 1.17
C HIS A 138 -10.34 -4.74 0.51
N ARG A 139 -11.41 -5.57 0.42
CA ARG A 139 -12.74 -5.07 0.07
C ARG A 139 -13.26 -4.04 1.07
N VAL A 140 -13.10 -4.30 2.38
CA VAL A 140 -13.43 -3.32 3.45
C VAL A 140 -12.65 -2.03 3.25
N HIS A 141 -11.34 -2.12 2.97
CA HIS A 141 -10.50 -0.96 2.70
C HIS A 141 -11.04 -0.09 1.56
N HIS A 142 -11.52 -0.70 0.48
CA HIS A 142 -12.14 0.00 -0.66
C HIS A 142 -13.61 0.38 -0.43
N GLY A 143 -14.16 0.11 0.76
CA GLY A 143 -15.57 0.31 1.06
C GLY A 143 -15.92 1.76 1.34
N ALA A 144 -16.93 2.30 0.62
CA ALA A 144 -17.55 3.60 0.91
C ALA A 144 -18.64 3.51 2.00
N ASN A 145 -18.85 2.34 2.62
CA ASN A 145 -19.76 2.20 3.75
C ASN A 145 -19.22 2.96 4.96
N PRO A 146 -20.04 3.69 5.75
CA PRO A 146 -19.56 4.50 6.86
C PRO A 146 -18.65 3.77 7.87
N GLN A 147 -18.95 2.48 8.16
CA GLN A 147 -18.15 1.67 9.09
C GLN A 147 -16.82 1.20 8.50
N TYR A 148 -16.62 1.27 7.18
CA TYR A 148 -15.42 0.81 6.47
C TYR A 148 -14.46 1.94 6.10
N LEU A 149 -14.88 3.19 6.27
CA LEU A 149 -14.02 4.33 5.99
C LEU A 149 -12.78 4.30 6.88
N ASP A 150 -11.64 4.54 6.27
CA ASP A 150 -10.35 4.63 6.95
C ASP A 150 -9.99 3.37 7.77
N LYS A 151 -10.20 2.19 7.14
CA LYS A 151 -9.90 0.87 7.71
C LYS A 151 -8.99 0.03 6.80
N ASN A 152 -8.28 -0.92 7.41
CA ASN A 152 -7.52 -1.99 6.76
C ASN A 152 -6.45 -1.50 5.77
N TYR A 153 -5.47 -0.75 6.23
CA TYR A 153 -4.41 -0.14 5.41
C TYR A 153 -3.26 -1.09 5.04
N ALA A 154 -3.19 -2.29 5.65
CA ALA A 154 -2.07 -3.22 5.46
C ALA A 154 -1.88 -3.64 3.99
N GLY A 155 -0.62 -3.83 3.60
CA GLY A 155 -0.25 -4.44 2.32
C GLY A 155 -0.35 -5.96 2.36
N ILE A 156 0.55 -6.62 3.11
CA ILE A 156 0.63 -8.08 3.23
C ILE A 156 0.07 -8.56 4.57
N LEU A 157 0.47 -7.94 5.68
CA LEU A 157 0.19 -8.41 7.03
C LEU A 157 -0.86 -7.54 7.71
N ILE A 158 -2.08 -8.07 7.87
CA ILE A 158 -3.20 -7.38 8.55
C ILE A 158 -2.93 -7.15 10.05
N ILE A 159 -1.88 -7.73 10.57
CA ILE A 159 -1.47 -7.54 11.96
C ILE A 159 -1.19 -6.08 12.29
N TRP A 160 -0.74 -5.26 11.33
CA TRP A 160 -0.51 -3.83 11.55
C TRP A 160 -1.81 -3.11 11.88
N ASP A 161 -2.87 -3.37 11.11
CA ASP A 161 -4.20 -2.81 11.38
C ASP A 161 -4.72 -3.23 12.75
N ARG A 162 -4.51 -4.49 13.13
CA ARG A 162 -4.89 -4.98 14.47
C ARG A 162 -4.11 -4.31 15.58
N MET A 163 -2.81 -4.10 15.38
CA MET A 163 -1.92 -3.45 16.37
C MET A 163 -2.26 -1.97 16.56
N PHE A 164 -2.63 -1.27 15.48
CA PHE A 164 -2.86 0.18 15.51
C PHE A 164 -4.35 0.58 15.50
N GLY A 165 -5.27 -0.40 15.67
CA GLY A 165 -6.70 -0.15 15.88
C GLY A 165 -7.47 0.28 14.62
N THR A 166 -6.92 0.00 13.43
CA THR A 166 -7.57 0.31 12.15
C THR A 166 -8.22 -0.91 11.48
N PHE A 167 -8.20 -2.06 12.15
CA PHE A 167 -8.82 -3.28 11.63
C PHE A 167 -10.34 -3.24 11.72
N GLU A 168 -11.00 -3.60 10.61
CA GLU A 168 -12.45 -3.82 10.55
C GLU A 168 -12.76 -5.09 9.72
N PRO A 169 -13.53 -6.06 10.21
CA PRO A 169 -13.94 -7.22 9.44
C PRO A 169 -15.04 -6.88 8.42
N GLU A 170 -15.09 -7.62 7.32
CA GLU A 170 -16.19 -7.53 6.37
C GLU A 170 -17.44 -8.21 6.95
N VAL A 171 -18.41 -7.42 7.41
CA VAL A 171 -19.67 -7.90 8.01
C VAL A 171 -20.89 -7.58 7.17
N ARG A 172 -20.76 -6.68 6.19
CA ARG A 172 -21.82 -6.27 5.27
C ARG A 172 -21.28 -6.18 3.86
N ARG A 173 -22.13 -6.34 2.87
CA ARG A 173 -21.75 -6.14 1.48
C ARG A 173 -21.12 -4.76 1.28
N VAL A 174 -19.96 -4.74 0.67
CA VAL A 174 -19.19 -3.52 0.42
C VAL A 174 -19.84 -2.73 -0.73
N LYS A 175 -19.92 -1.42 -0.54
CA LYS A 175 -20.23 -0.46 -1.60
C LYS A 175 -18.93 0.21 -2.01
N TYR A 176 -18.59 0.14 -3.29
CA TYR A 176 -17.35 0.69 -3.83
C TYR A 176 -17.54 2.10 -4.41
N GLY A 177 -16.44 2.77 -4.64
CA GLY A 177 -16.39 4.15 -5.09
C GLY A 177 -16.13 5.12 -3.93
N LEU A 178 -16.31 6.39 -4.20
CA LEU A 178 -16.12 7.45 -3.21
C LEU A 178 -17.43 7.73 -2.47
N THR A 179 -17.34 8.32 -1.27
CA THR A 179 -18.53 8.79 -0.52
C THR A 179 -19.36 9.80 -1.32
N LYS A 180 -18.69 10.54 -2.21
CA LYS A 180 -19.31 11.38 -3.26
C LYS A 180 -18.61 11.09 -4.58
N ASN A 181 -19.26 10.31 -5.44
CA ASN A 181 -18.70 9.92 -6.73
C ASN A 181 -18.59 11.12 -7.68
N ILE A 182 -17.51 11.11 -8.46
CA ILE A 182 -17.19 12.18 -9.43
C ILE A 182 -17.91 12.02 -10.77
N ASN A 183 -18.58 10.89 -11.01
CA ASN A 183 -19.39 10.57 -12.19
C ASN A 183 -18.66 10.86 -13.53
N THR A 184 -17.37 10.52 -13.61
CA THR A 184 -16.56 10.71 -14.82
C THR A 184 -15.53 9.61 -14.95
N PHE A 185 -15.19 9.26 -16.20
CA PHE A 185 -14.06 8.39 -16.54
C PHE A 185 -12.87 9.20 -17.10
N ASN A 186 -12.94 10.52 -17.10
CA ASN A 186 -11.83 11.36 -17.55
C ASN A 186 -10.68 11.30 -16.52
N PRO A 187 -9.50 10.76 -16.89
CA PRO A 187 -8.40 10.56 -15.94
C PRO A 187 -7.88 11.88 -15.34
N VAL A 188 -7.97 12.99 -16.08
CA VAL A 188 -7.54 14.31 -15.59
C VAL A 188 -8.49 14.89 -14.53
N ARG A 189 -9.76 14.44 -14.52
CA ARG A 189 -10.73 14.86 -13.50
C ARG A 189 -10.78 13.92 -12.30
N ILE A 190 -10.19 12.72 -12.44
CA ILE A 190 -10.11 11.71 -11.37
C ILE A 190 -8.86 11.95 -10.51
N ALA A 191 -7.82 12.55 -11.09
CA ALA A 191 -6.53 12.79 -10.45
C ALA A 191 -6.52 14.03 -9.54
#